data_e8ca9a4cd9c15090a0f8e64f0c9fdb1c
#
_entry.id   e8ca9a4cd9c15090a0f8e64f0c9fdb1c
#
_cell.length_a   1.000
_cell.length_b   1.000
_cell.length_c   1.000
_cell.angle_alpha   90.00
_cell.angle_beta   90.00
_cell.angle_gamma   90.00
#
_symmetry.space_group_name_H-M   'P 1'
#
loop_
_entity.id
_entity.type
_entity.pdbx_description
1 polymer ?
#
loop_
_entity_poly.entity_id
_entity_poly.type
_entity_poly.pdbx_seq_one_letter_code
_entity_poly.pdbx_strand_id
1 'polypeptide(L)'
;MRKIIVFFFVLISLHCFSQNKQLLYNFTSVPQSLMTNPGADFKYKYYFGVPLLSGFSFKTASSGFSAYDLFANDGVDFNQKLRNVVYSTSRRDHAAVNEQIEILNGGIKLGDWLDNKGYLSFGLYQEFDFFSYMPKDLAILALDGNQNYIGKSFNLGDLSVKAEAVTVLHLGYHKNVSEKLIVGARGKVYFSGFNATSTQNSGSIITTNSNTTVYNQIINSNLELKTSGISKYTADEYDGDVVSDIQKQMLFGGDLGLGFDLGFTYYPKKNTQITASILDVGFVNHSKDVENYTLKGYYNYEGINPDFSNTDDPESIYDDFREAIPLDTLYTKYTTWRPVKLNASYQYSFGTATDEDCVCIAGEKSYKNAVGAQLFVMSTPRTPITALTGFYRRNVSDKLHLKATYTLDSYSYTNIGLGLSADIGKFNMYFMADNLLEYRDVSKANSLSFQFGFNFIFKDSNEPPY
;
A
#
# COMPACT_ATOMS: atom_id res chain seq x y z
N MET A 1 0.96 -23.11 -30.89
CA MET A 1 1.89 -21.99 -30.76
C MET A 1 1.21 -20.62 -30.96
N ARG A 2 0.47 -20.37 -32.03
CA ARG A 2 -0.20 -19.06 -32.26
C ARG A 2 -1.21 -18.64 -31.18
N LYS A 3 -1.96 -19.55 -30.57
CA LYS A 3 -2.89 -19.28 -29.46
C LYS A 3 -2.19 -18.98 -28.12
N ILE A 4 -1.00 -19.56 -27.90
CA ILE A 4 -0.18 -19.28 -26.72
C ILE A 4 0.47 -17.91 -26.82
N ILE A 5 0.88 -17.50 -27.99
CA ILE A 5 1.45 -16.17 -28.27
C ILE A 5 0.38 -15.09 -28.08
N VAL A 6 -0.84 -15.31 -28.55
CA VAL A 6 -1.98 -14.38 -28.35
C VAL A 6 -2.35 -14.30 -26.86
N PHE A 7 -2.35 -15.42 -26.15
CA PHE A 7 -2.57 -15.42 -24.69
C PHE A 7 -1.46 -14.69 -23.92
N PHE A 8 -0.21 -14.80 -24.38
CA PHE A 8 0.92 -14.04 -23.82
C PHE A 8 0.82 -12.53 -24.14
N PHE A 9 0.35 -12.16 -25.35
CA PHE A 9 0.11 -10.76 -25.72
C PHE A 9 -1.08 -10.13 -24.97
N VAL A 10 -2.13 -10.90 -24.69
CA VAL A 10 -3.27 -10.45 -23.86
C VAL A 10 -2.85 -10.28 -22.39
N LEU A 11 -1.93 -11.09 -21.88
CA LEU A 11 -1.34 -10.90 -20.56
C LEU A 11 -0.43 -9.66 -20.46
N ILE A 12 0.23 -9.27 -21.55
CA ILE A 12 1.09 -8.06 -21.62
C ILE A 12 0.26 -6.77 -21.69
N SER A 13 -1.00 -6.83 -22.12
CA SER A 13 -1.91 -5.67 -22.13
C SER A 13 -2.53 -5.36 -20.77
N LEU A 14 -2.30 -6.17 -19.74
CA LEU A 14 -2.61 -5.85 -18.35
C LEU A 14 -1.57 -4.84 -17.88
N HIS A 15 -1.97 -3.59 -17.75
CA HIS A 15 -1.15 -2.53 -17.15
C HIS A 15 -0.77 -2.95 -15.73
N CYS A 16 0.48 -3.35 -15.55
CA CYS A 16 1.01 -3.77 -14.26
C CYS A 16 1.25 -2.54 -13.39
N PHE A 17 0.73 -2.56 -12.18
CA PHE A 17 0.76 -1.44 -11.25
C PHE A 17 1.23 -1.90 -9.86
N SER A 18 2.24 -1.24 -9.30
CA SER A 18 2.60 -1.20 -7.88
C SER A 18 3.79 -1.95 -7.33
N GLN A 19 4.31 -1.33 -6.28
CA GLN A 19 5.31 -1.93 -5.40
C GLN A 19 4.86 -1.98 -3.95
N ASN A 20 5.17 -3.07 -3.28
CA ASN A 20 5.25 -3.12 -1.84
C ASN A 20 6.18 -4.26 -1.41
N LYS A 21 7.28 -3.93 -0.73
CA LYS A 21 8.22 -4.89 -0.10
C LYS A 21 8.72 -6.02 -1.03
N GLN A 22 8.90 -5.73 -2.34
CA GLN A 22 9.32 -6.72 -3.33
C GLN A 22 10.73 -7.26 -3.03
N LEU A 23 11.62 -6.41 -2.54
CA LEU A 23 12.95 -6.80 -2.09
C LEU A 23 12.89 -7.77 -0.90
N LEU A 24 11.96 -7.54 0.03
CA LEU A 24 11.82 -8.36 1.24
C LEU A 24 11.20 -9.73 0.95
N TYR A 25 10.29 -9.84 -0.05
CA TYR A 25 9.61 -11.08 -0.37
C TYR A 25 10.62 -12.19 -0.73
N ASN A 26 10.55 -13.34 -0.06
CA ASN A 26 11.50 -14.46 -0.19
C ASN A 26 12.98 -14.11 0.11
N PHE A 27 13.24 -13.03 0.83
CA PHE A 27 14.59 -12.73 1.30
C PHE A 27 14.77 -13.24 2.74
N THR A 28 14.82 -14.55 2.89
CA THR A 28 14.72 -15.28 4.17
C THR A 28 15.91 -15.10 5.12
N SER A 29 17.01 -14.48 4.66
CA SER A 29 18.07 -13.97 5.54
C SER A 29 17.65 -12.77 6.40
N VAL A 30 16.48 -12.20 6.14
CA VAL A 30 15.88 -11.11 6.90
C VAL A 30 14.64 -11.64 7.63
N PRO A 31 14.57 -11.56 8.98
CA PRO A 31 13.44 -12.05 9.75
C PRO A 31 12.08 -11.49 9.30
N GLN A 32 12.05 -10.24 8.88
CA GLN A 32 10.86 -9.55 8.39
C GLN A 32 10.28 -10.15 7.11
N SER A 33 10.98 -11.08 6.43
CA SER A 33 10.42 -11.83 5.29
C SER A 33 9.16 -12.62 5.67
N LEU A 34 9.05 -13.06 6.94
CA LEU A 34 7.83 -13.67 7.50
C LEU A 34 6.63 -12.72 7.43
N MET A 35 6.83 -11.40 7.44
CA MET A 35 5.74 -10.42 7.29
C MET A 35 5.13 -10.43 5.89
N THR A 36 5.88 -10.85 4.88
CA THR A 36 5.43 -10.91 3.48
C THR A 36 4.94 -12.30 3.07
N ASN A 37 5.39 -13.35 3.76
CA ASN A 37 4.92 -14.73 3.57
C ASN A 37 5.01 -15.48 4.90
N PRO A 38 3.87 -15.74 5.60
CA PRO A 38 3.91 -16.49 6.85
C PRO A 38 4.36 -17.94 6.69
N GLY A 39 4.35 -18.50 5.47
CA GLY A 39 4.90 -19.81 5.13
C GLY A 39 6.29 -19.76 4.51
N ALA A 40 7.08 -18.70 4.75
CA ALA A 40 8.47 -18.61 4.27
C ALA A 40 9.37 -19.66 4.96
N ASP A 41 10.36 -20.15 4.21
CA ASP A 41 11.38 -21.08 4.71
C ASP A 41 12.40 -20.31 5.58
N PHE A 42 12.12 -20.26 6.87
CA PHE A 42 12.85 -19.46 7.83
C PHE A 42 13.72 -20.35 8.75
N LYS A 43 15.02 -20.06 8.85
CA LYS A 43 16.01 -21.00 9.40
C LYS A 43 16.59 -20.62 10.76
N TYR A 44 16.35 -19.42 11.29
CA TYR A 44 16.87 -19.06 12.60
C TYR A 44 16.08 -19.79 13.73
N LYS A 45 16.80 -20.27 14.75
CA LYS A 45 16.19 -20.93 15.90
C LYS A 45 15.23 -19.99 16.64
N TYR A 46 15.69 -18.78 16.89
CA TYR A 46 14.88 -17.68 17.37
C TYR A 46 15.50 -16.35 16.91
N TYR A 47 14.65 -15.37 16.81
CA TYR A 47 15.07 -13.99 16.58
C TYR A 47 14.23 -13.04 17.42
N PHE A 48 14.80 -11.88 17.70
CA PHE A 48 14.14 -10.78 18.36
C PHE A 48 14.55 -9.47 17.71
N GLY A 49 13.60 -8.70 17.24
CA GLY A 49 13.83 -7.40 16.65
C GLY A 49 14.19 -6.35 17.69
N VAL A 50 15.09 -5.44 17.38
CA VAL A 50 15.37 -4.29 18.24
C VAL A 50 14.12 -3.42 18.30
N PRO A 51 13.52 -3.19 19.49
CA PRO A 51 12.27 -2.43 19.60
C PRO A 51 12.32 -1.09 18.87
N LEU A 52 11.30 -0.77 18.08
CA LEU A 52 11.16 0.41 17.21
C LEU A 52 12.17 0.49 16.05
N LEU A 53 13.20 -0.35 16.03
CA LEU A 53 14.25 -0.37 15.00
C LEU A 53 14.32 -1.71 14.27
N SER A 54 13.47 -2.69 14.57
CA SER A 54 13.48 -4.01 13.93
C SER A 54 13.03 -3.96 12.47
N GLY A 55 12.13 -3.03 12.15
CA GLY A 55 11.63 -2.85 10.80
C GLY A 55 10.99 -1.48 10.65
N PHE A 56 11.63 -0.65 9.87
CA PHE A 56 11.06 0.58 9.34
C PHE A 56 10.92 0.44 7.83
N SER A 57 9.75 0.76 7.30
CA SER A 57 9.54 0.86 5.86
C SER A 57 8.74 2.11 5.54
N PHE A 58 9.20 2.85 4.56
CA PHE A 58 8.54 4.03 4.03
C PHE A 58 8.43 3.93 2.51
N LYS A 59 7.29 4.31 1.98
CA LYS A 59 7.04 4.40 0.56
C LYS A 59 6.16 5.59 0.25
N THR A 60 6.56 6.39 -0.71
CA THR A 60 5.73 7.38 -1.37
C THR A 60 5.72 7.12 -2.88
N ALA A 61 4.58 7.33 -3.51
CA ALA A 61 4.45 7.13 -4.94
C ALA A 61 3.34 8.00 -5.52
N SER A 62 3.55 8.50 -6.73
CA SER A 62 2.57 9.22 -7.53
C SER A 62 2.61 8.74 -8.97
N SER A 63 1.48 8.36 -9.53
CA SER A 63 1.39 8.06 -10.95
C SER A 63 0.96 9.30 -11.73
N GLY A 64 1.54 9.48 -12.92
CA GLY A 64 1.16 10.52 -13.85
C GLY A 64 1.78 11.91 -13.61
N PHE A 65 2.39 12.17 -12.45
CA PHE A 65 3.12 13.41 -12.17
C PHE A 65 4.15 13.22 -11.05
N SER A 66 5.13 14.13 -10.98
CA SER A 66 6.15 14.18 -9.93
C SER A 66 6.08 15.51 -9.17
N ALA A 67 6.80 15.61 -8.05
CA ALA A 67 6.93 16.89 -7.34
C ALA A 67 7.60 17.96 -8.21
N TYR A 68 8.53 17.57 -9.10
CA TYR A 68 9.18 18.47 -10.03
C TYR A 68 8.19 19.15 -10.96
N ASP A 69 7.18 18.42 -11.45
CA ASP A 69 6.18 18.95 -12.40
C ASP A 69 5.37 20.11 -11.80
N LEU A 70 5.25 20.16 -10.46
CA LEU A 70 4.52 21.22 -9.77
C LEU A 70 5.44 22.30 -9.17
N PHE A 71 6.60 21.90 -8.61
CA PHE A 71 7.40 22.77 -7.73
C PHE A 71 8.79 23.11 -8.26
N ALA A 72 9.16 22.68 -9.49
CA ALA A 72 10.43 23.05 -10.07
C ALA A 72 10.59 24.57 -10.21
N ASN A 73 11.79 25.07 -9.89
CA ASN A 73 12.13 26.48 -10.10
C ASN A 73 12.72 26.68 -11.51
N ASP A 74 11.85 26.61 -12.52
CA ASP A 74 12.21 26.67 -13.95
C ASP A 74 11.63 27.91 -14.67
N GLY A 75 11.07 28.86 -13.89
CA GLY A 75 10.46 30.07 -14.42
C GLY A 75 9.05 29.92 -14.97
N VAL A 76 8.49 28.70 -14.97
CA VAL A 76 7.10 28.47 -15.38
C VAL A 76 6.16 28.79 -14.21
N ASP A 77 5.08 29.50 -14.48
CA ASP A 77 4.05 29.85 -13.48
C ASP A 77 3.40 28.60 -12.89
N PHE A 78 3.10 28.63 -11.58
CA PHE A 78 2.52 27.50 -10.85
C PHE A 78 1.16 27.06 -11.43
N ASN A 79 0.28 28.00 -11.81
CA ASN A 79 -1.02 27.66 -12.40
C ASN A 79 -0.85 26.96 -13.74
N GLN A 80 0.17 27.35 -14.52
CA GLN A 80 0.48 26.66 -15.78
C GLN A 80 0.99 25.22 -15.51
N LYS A 81 1.83 25.03 -14.50
CA LYS A 81 2.28 23.69 -14.07
C LYS A 81 1.13 22.82 -13.60
N LEU A 82 0.27 23.36 -12.73
CA LEU A 82 -0.93 22.67 -12.26
C LEU A 82 -1.84 22.27 -13.42
N ARG A 83 -2.06 23.18 -14.37
CA ARG A 83 -2.81 22.90 -15.60
C ARG A 83 -2.19 21.76 -16.41
N ASN A 84 -0.88 21.80 -16.62
CA ASN A 84 -0.16 20.74 -17.33
C ASN A 84 -0.34 19.39 -16.66
N VAL A 85 -0.21 19.32 -15.32
CA VAL A 85 -0.42 18.09 -14.54
C VAL A 85 -1.86 17.59 -14.66
N VAL A 86 -2.86 18.47 -14.50
CA VAL A 86 -4.27 18.07 -14.59
C VAL A 86 -4.60 17.50 -15.97
N TYR A 87 -4.08 18.11 -17.04
CA TYR A 87 -4.35 17.64 -18.41
C TYR A 87 -3.57 16.38 -18.79
N SER A 88 -2.33 16.21 -18.32
CA SER A 88 -1.52 15.03 -18.61
C SER A 88 -1.96 13.78 -17.83
N THR A 89 -2.53 13.95 -16.64
CA THR A 89 -2.99 12.85 -15.80
C THR A 89 -4.31 12.24 -16.26
N SER A 90 -4.58 11.03 -15.84
CA SER A 90 -5.83 10.29 -16.03
C SER A 90 -6.59 10.15 -14.71
N ARG A 91 -7.85 9.73 -14.79
CA ARG A 91 -8.69 9.41 -13.60
C ARG A 91 -8.18 8.20 -12.80
N ARG A 92 -7.22 7.43 -13.34
CA ARG A 92 -6.61 6.28 -12.67
C ARG A 92 -5.35 6.66 -11.93
N ASP A 93 -4.80 7.84 -12.24
CA ASP A 93 -3.60 8.32 -11.57
C ASP A 93 -3.90 8.65 -10.12
N HIS A 94 -2.95 8.35 -9.26
CA HIS A 94 -3.12 8.44 -7.82
C HIS A 94 -1.80 8.72 -7.13
N ALA A 95 -1.89 9.32 -5.94
CA ALA A 95 -0.81 9.42 -4.98
C ALA A 95 -1.04 8.41 -3.85
N ALA A 96 0.03 7.80 -3.37
CA ALA A 96 0.00 6.85 -2.26
C ALA A 96 1.19 7.07 -1.33
N VAL A 97 0.93 6.94 -0.02
CA VAL A 97 1.96 6.88 1.02
C VAL A 97 1.67 5.65 1.87
N ASN A 98 2.71 4.86 2.14
CA ASN A 98 2.65 3.76 3.09
C ASN A 98 3.87 3.84 4.01
N GLU A 99 3.63 3.80 5.30
CA GLU A 99 4.64 3.76 6.34
C GLU A 99 4.36 2.59 7.27
N GLN A 100 5.40 1.88 7.69
CA GLN A 100 5.29 0.84 8.70
C GLN A 100 6.48 0.90 9.65
N ILE A 101 6.19 0.88 10.94
CA ILE A 101 7.17 0.84 12.03
C ILE A 101 6.91 -0.38 12.90
N GLU A 102 7.89 -1.25 13.05
CA GLU A 102 7.79 -2.39 13.97
C GLU A 102 8.16 -1.96 15.39
N ILE A 103 7.20 -2.11 16.31
CA ILE A 103 7.40 -1.82 17.75
C ILE A 103 8.08 -3.02 18.40
N LEU A 104 7.57 -4.21 18.13
CA LEU A 104 8.11 -5.50 18.59
C LEU A 104 7.98 -6.52 17.46
N ASN A 105 9.00 -7.36 17.30
CA ASN A 105 8.95 -8.47 16.36
C ASN A 105 9.83 -9.61 16.89
N GLY A 106 9.36 -10.84 16.83
CA GLY A 106 10.10 -11.99 17.30
C GLY A 106 9.54 -13.30 16.77
N GLY A 107 10.35 -14.34 16.93
CA GLY A 107 9.93 -15.68 16.56
C GLY A 107 10.81 -16.75 17.16
N ILE A 108 10.26 -17.94 17.29
CA ILE A 108 10.90 -19.10 17.89
C ILE A 108 10.53 -20.39 17.16
N LYS A 109 11.55 -21.20 16.85
CA LYS A 109 11.40 -22.57 16.36
C LYS A 109 10.92 -23.45 17.51
N LEU A 110 9.86 -24.20 17.26
CA LEU A 110 9.28 -25.15 18.20
C LEU A 110 9.85 -26.55 17.92
N GLY A 111 10.36 -27.21 18.97
CA GLY A 111 11.03 -28.51 18.84
C GLY A 111 12.50 -28.38 18.41
N ASP A 112 13.13 -29.55 18.21
CA ASP A 112 14.53 -29.67 17.81
C ASP A 112 14.65 -29.91 16.28
N TRP A 113 15.89 -29.98 15.78
CA TRP A 113 16.15 -30.23 14.35
C TRP A 113 15.64 -31.61 13.89
N LEU A 114 15.55 -32.61 14.79
CA LEU A 114 14.98 -33.94 14.52
C LEU A 114 13.46 -33.98 14.60
N ASP A 115 12.83 -33.11 15.41
CA ASP A 115 11.38 -33.03 15.62
C ASP A 115 10.91 -31.58 15.41
N ASN A 116 10.88 -31.17 14.15
CA ASN A 116 10.42 -29.83 13.78
C ASN A 116 8.90 -29.70 14.00
N LYS A 117 8.52 -29.13 15.14
CA LYS A 117 7.11 -28.86 15.51
C LYS A 117 6.56 -27.58 14.88
N GLY A 118 7.37 -26.84 14.09
CA GLY A 118 7.01 -25.61 13.42
C GLY A 118 7.68 -24.39 14.01
N TYR A 119 7.26 -23.23 13.55
CA TYR A 119 7.81 -21.92 13.94
C TYR A 119 6.68 -20.99 14.37
N LEU A 120 6.85 -20.35 15.51
CA LEU A 120 5.94 -19.33 16.02
C LEU A 120 6.55 -17.96 15.81
N SER A 121 5.81 -17.03 15.23
CA SER A 121 6.19 -15.63 15.07
C SER A 121 5.15 -14.71 15.70
N PHE A 122 5.58 -13.60 16.26
CA PHE A 122 4.68 -12.62 16.89
C PHE A 122 5.23 -11.21 16.69
N GLY A 123 4.37 -10.23 16.79
CA GLY A 123 4.81 -8.84 16.72
C GLY A 123 3.69 -7.83 16.88
N LEU A 124 4.14 -6.61 17.03
CA LEU A 124 3.33 -5.40 17.12
C LEU A 124 3.95 -4.36 16.18
N TYR A 125 3.18 -3.86 15.21
CA TYR A 125 3.63 -2.81 14.32
C TYR A 125 2.54 -1.77 14.08
N GLN A 126 2.95 -0.58 13.69
CA GLN A 126 2.06 0.48 13.24
C GLN A 126 2.18 0.61 11.73
N GLU A 127 1.06 0.84 11.06
CA GLU A 127 0.97 1.06 9.62
C GLU A 127 0.09 2.29 9.36
N PHE A 128 0.60 3.18 8.50
CA PHE A 128 -0.15 4.30 7.94
C PHE A 128 -0.29 4.09 6.44
N ASP A 129 -1.52 4.17 5.96
CA ASP A 129 -1.85 4.07 4.54
C ASP A 129 -2.60 5.32 4.09
N PHE A 130 -2.15 5.93 3.00
CA PHE A 130 -2.85 7.02 2.33
C PHE A 130 -2.96 6.72 0.84
N PHE A 131 -4.14 6.93 0.27
CA PHE A 131 -4.43 6.87 -1.16
C PHE A 131 -5.31 8.04 -1.57
N SER A 132 -4.94 8.75 -2.65
CA SER A 132 -5.76 9.79 -3.26
C SER A 132 -5.71 9.65 -4.77
N TYR A 133 -6.86 9.44 -5.41
CA TYR A 133 -6.97 9.43 -6.86
C TYR A 133 -7.15 10.83 -7.42
N MET A 134 -6.72 11.02 -8.67
CA MET A 134 -6.83 12.31 -9.35
C MET A 134 -8.28 12.61 -9.70
N PRO A 135 -8.92 13.62 -9.06
CA PRO A 135 -10.29 14.04 -9.39
C PRO A 135 -10.28 14.93 -10.64
N LYS A 136 -9.89 14.38 -11.80
CA LYS A 136 -9.56 15.13 -13.01
C LYS A 136 -10.67 16.09 -13.46
N ASP A 137 -11.91 15.62 -13.47
CA ASP A 137 -13.04 16.44 -13.91
C ASP A 137 -13.26 17.64 -12.99
N LEU A 138 -13.18 17.44 -11.67
CA LEU A 138 -13.27 18.53 -10.68
C LEU A 138 -12.09 19.50 -10.80
N ALA A 139 -10.89 18.98 -11.03
CA ALA A 139 -9.70 19.80 -11.22
C ALA A 139 -9.81 20.68 -12.48
N ILE A 140 -10.32 20.14 -13.60
CA ILE A 140 -10.58 20.91 -14.82
C ILE A 140 -11.65 21.98 -14.55
N LEU A 141 -12.74 21.62 -13.87
CA LEU A 141 -13.79 22.57 -13.55
C LEU A 141 -13.30 23.72 -12.66
N ALA A 142 -12.42 23.42 -11.69
CA ALA A 142 -11.82 24.42 -10.81
C ALA A 142 -10.82 25.35 -11.53
N LEU A 143 -10.06 24.82 -12.53
CA LEU A 143 -9.04 25.62 -13.26
C LEU A 143 -9.62 26.43 -14.40
N ASP A 144 -10.57 25.87 -15.14
CA ASP A 144 -11.05 26.43 -16.41
C ASP A 144 -12.49 26.97 -16.33
N GLY A 145 -13.20 26.63 -15.24
CA GLY A 145 -14.61 26.88 -15.15
C GLY A 145 -15.43 26.02 -16.10
N ASN A 146 -16.70 26.37 -16.30
CA ASN A 146 -17.66 25.62 -17.11
C ASN A 146 -17.91 26.23 -18.50
N GLN A 147 -17.48 27.45 -18.76
CA GLN A 147 -17.82 28.22 -19.96
C GLN A 147 -17.46 27.49 -21.27
N ASN A 148 -16.29 26.82 -21.30
CA ASN A 148 -15.80 26.10 -22.49
C ASN A 148 -16.30 24.65 -22.57
N TYR A 149 -17.16 24.23 -21.63
CA TYR A 149 -17.57 22.84 -21.45
C TYR A 149 -19.10 22.68 -21.40
N ILE A 150 -19.84 23.56 -22.12
CA ILE A 150 -21.29 23.47 -22.20
C ILE A 150 -21.70 22.12 -22.78
N GLY A 151 -22.64 21.44 -22.14
CA GLY A 151 -23.07 20.08 -22.48
C GLY A 151 -22.16 18.95 -21.99
N LYS A 152 -20.97 19.27 -21.43
CA LYS A 152 -20.09 18.25 -20.82
C LYS A 152 -20.54 17.94 -19.40
N SER A 153 -20.60 16.64 -19.08
CA SER A 153 -20.80 16.16 -17.73
C SER A 153 -19.44 15.98 -17.03
N PHE A 154 -19.23 16.65 -15.91
CA PHE A 154 -18.11 16.49 -15.01
C PHE A 154 -18.47 15.46 -13.94
N ASN A 155 -17.65 14.43 -13.78
CA ASN A 155 -17.93 13.32 -12.87
C ASN A 155 -17.41 13.59 -11.45
N LEU A 156 -18.30 13.62 -10.48
CA LEU A 156 -17.96 13.76 -9.06
C LEU A 156 -17.41 12.45 -8.45
N GLY A 157 -17.75 11.30 -9.04
CA GLY A 157 -17.28 10.00 -8.59
C GLY A 157 -15.77 9.79 -8.74
N ASP A 158 -15.04 10.72 -9.40
CA ASP A 158 -13.58 10.68 -9.49
C ASP A 158 -12.90 11.07 -8.16
N LEU A 159 -13.59 11.76 -7.28
CA LEU A 159 -13.12 12.00 -5.92
C LEU A 159 -13.05 10.68 -5.15
N SER A 160 -11.84 10.25 -4.81
CA SER A 160 -11.63 9.00 -4.06
C SER A 160 -10.37 9.12 -3.22
N VAL A 161 -10.56 9.16 -1.90
CA VAL A 161 -9.49 9.32 -0.91
C VAL A 161 -9.67 8.30 0.20
N LYS A 162 -8.58 7.71 0.67
CA LYS A 162 -8.54 6.86 1.86
C LYS A 162 -7.29 7.18 2.67
N ALA A 163 -7.44 7.40 3.97
CA ALA A 163 -6.35 7.52 4.93
C ALA A 163 -6.67 6.69 6.16
N GLU A 164 -5.70 5.91 6.64
CA GLU A 164 -5.88 5.13 7.87
C GLU A 164 -4.55 4.94 8.59
N ALA A 165 -4.61 4.93 9.92
CA ALA A 165 -3.50 4.55 10.77
C ALA A 165 -3.94 3.44 11.72
N VAL A 166 -3.23 2.32 11.69
CA VAL A 166 -3.57 1.14 12.49
C VAL A 166 -2.35 0.58 13.21
N THR A 167 -2.57 0.12 14.44
CA THR A 167 -1.63 -0.75 15.13
C THR A 167 -2.08 -2.19 14.97
N VAL A 168 -1.16 -3.07 14.62
CA VAL A 168 -1.43 -4.48 14.31
C VAL A 168 -0.68 -5.37 15.27
N LEU A 169 -1.42 -6.09 16.10
CA LEU A 169 -0.89 -7.21 16.89
C LEU A 169 -1.06 -8.50 16.07
N HIS A 170 0.00 -9.27 15.92
CA HIS A 170 -0.07 -10.51 15.15
C HIS A 170 0.59 -11.70 15.84
N LEU A 171 0.06 -12.87 15.54
CA LEU A 171 0.61 -14.16 15.92
C LEU A 171 0.55 -15.10 14.71
N GLY A 172 1.71 -15.60 14.28
CA GLY A 172 1.86 -16.48 13.14
C GLY A 172 2.45 -17.83 13.51
N TYR A 173 2.04 -18.84 12.78
CA TYR A 173 2.58 -20.18 12.90
C TYR A 173 2.79 -20.78 11.50
N HIS A 174 3.97 -21.38 11.29
CA HIS A 174 4.21 -22.18 10.10
C HIS A 174 4.84 -23.52 10.43
N LYS A 175 4.61 -24.49 9.56
CA LYS A 175 5.11 -25.86 9.74
C LYS A 175 5.44 -26.48 8.39
N ASN A 176 6.46 -27.33 8.40
CA ASN A 176 6.72 -28.25 7.28
C ASN A 176 5.65 -29.35 7.31
N VAL A 177 4.75 -29.33 6.33
CA VAL A 177 3.70 -30.37 6.16
C VAL A 177 4.30 -31.59 5.48
N SER A 178 5.31 -31.40 4.64
CA SER A 178 6.11 -32.45 4.03
C SER A 178 7.53 -31.93 3.79
N GLU A 179 8.44 -32.79 3.31
CA GLU A 179 9.80 -32.39 2.91
C GLU A 179 9.82 -31.31 1.81
N LYS A 180 8.70 -31.13 1.09
CA LYS A 180 8.58 -30.20 -0.04
C LYS A 180 7.65 -29.02 0.22
N LEU A 181 6.89 -29.02 1.31
CA LEU A 181 5.81 -28.06 1.52
C LEU A 181 5.84 -27.49 2.93
N ILE A 182 6.00 -26.18 3.00
CA ILE A 182 5.84 -25.38 4.21
C ILE A 182 4.54 -24.57 4.06
N VAL A 183 3.69 -24.59 5.08
CA VAL A 183 2.46 -23.80 5.12
C VAL A 183 2.46 -22.97 6.39
N GLY A 184 2.04 -21.73 6.29
CA GLY A 184 1.92 -20.81 7.40
C GLY A 184 0.65 -20.01 7.38
N ALA A 185 0.19 -19.66 8.58
CA ALA A 185 -0.94 -18.78 8.80
C ALA A 185 -0.59 -17.77 9.91
N ARG A 186 -1.22 -16.60 9.85
CA ARG A 186 -1.07 -15.54 10.85
C ARG A 186 -2.42 -14.92 11.15
N GLY A 187 -2.78 -14.84 12.43
CA GLY A 187 -3.91 -14.05 12.93
C GLY A 187 -3.47 -12.63 13.25
N LYS A 188 -4.35 -11.68 13.00
CA LYS A 188 -4.14 -10.25 13.24
C LYS A 188 -5.28 -9.62 14.00
N VAL A 189 -4.96 -8.75 14.96
CA VAL A 189 -5.90 -7.84 15.61
C VAL A 189 -5.48 -6.41 15.25
N TYR A 190 -6.42 -5.65 14.71
CA TYR A 190 -6.21 -4.27 14.33
C TYR A 190 -6.77 -3.33 15.40
N PHE A 191 -6.00 -2.28 15.70
CA PHE A 191 -6.41 -1.15 16.54
C PHE A 191 -6.28 0.10 15.67
N SER A 192 -7.41 0.62 15.18
CA SER A 192 -7.41 1.80 14.30
C SER A 192 -7.36 3.06 15.13
N GLY A 193 -6.28 3.83 15.00
CA GLY A 193 -6.15 5.14 15.62
C GLY A 193 -7.03 6.17 14.93
N PHE A 194 -7.08 6.15 13.60
CA PHE A 194 -8.02 6.93 12.81
C PHE A 194 -8.28 6.31 11.43
N ASN A 195 -9.42 6.69 10.86
CA ASN A 195 -9.79 6.36 9.49
C ASN A 195 -10.52 7.55 8.85
N ALA A 196 -10.21 7.83 7.60
CA ALA A 196 -10.96 8.75 6.74
C ALA A 196 -11.11 8.09 5.36
N THR A 197 -12.33 7.86 4.91
CA THR A 197 -12.60 7.19 3.64
C THR A 197 -13.72 7.85 2.87
N SER A 198 -13.45 8.21 1.61
CA SER A 198 -14.37 8.81 0.66
C SER A 198 -14.15 8.13 -0.70
N THR A 199 -14.64 6.88 -0.85
CA THR A 199 -14.33 6.01 -1.99
C THR A 199 -15.56 5.57 -2.78
N GLN A 200 -16.76 5.88 -2.32
CA GLN A 200 -18.04 5.48 -2.93
C GLN A 200 -18.82 6.69 -3.45
N ASN A 201 -18.11 7.68 -3.95
CA ASN A 201 -18.70 8.89 -4.48
C ASN A 201 -19.30 8.67 -5.87
N SER A 202 -20.36 9.40 -6.17
CA SER A 202 -20.99 9.47 -7.49
C SER A 202 -21.66 10.80 -7.70
N GLY A 203 -22.05 11.08 -8.94
CA GLY A 203 -22.73 12.32 -9.29
C GLY A 203 -22.07 13.03 -10.45
N SER A 204 -22.66 14.18 -10.82
CA SER A 204 -22.18 14.97 -11.96
C SER A 204 -22.57 16.44 -11.83
N ILE A 205 -21.78 17.28 -12.48
CA ILE A 205 -22.08 18.69 -12.73
C ILE A 205 -22.13 18.88 -14.24
N ILE A 206 -23.24 19.42 -14.74
CA ILE A 206 -23.46 19.69 -16.18
C ILE A 206 -23.93 21.12 -16.34
N THR A 207 -23.32 21.87 -17.25
CA THR A 207 -23.79 23.18 -17.67
C THR A 207 -24.42 23.06 -19.04
N THR A 208 -25.64 23.53 -19.21
CA THR A 208 -26.38 23.50 -20.47
C THR A 208 -26.84 24.91 -20.86
N ASN A 209 -27.11 25.11 -22.15
CA ASN A 209 -27.77 26.33 -22.61
C ASN A 209 -29.21 26.38 -22.04
N SER A 210 -29.66 27.56 -21.66
CA SER A 210 -31.03 27.81 -21.21
C SER A 210 -31.78 28.61 -22.25
N ASN A 211 -33.11 28.44 -22.29
CA ASN A 211 -33.98 29.23 -23.13
C ASN A 211 -34.50 30.49 -22.37
N THR A 212 -34.41 30.52 -21.05
CA THR A 212 -34.91 31.59 -20.18
C THR A 212 -33.81 32.45 -19.61
N THR A 213 -32.62 31.82 -19.39
CA THR A 213 -31.39 32.45 -18.88
C THR A 213 -30.28 32.13 -19.86
N VAL A 214 -29.03 32.53 -19.55
CA VAL A 214 -27.89 32.22 -20.44
C VAL A 214 -27.49 30.74 -20.33
N TYR A 215 -27.42 30.21 -19.09
CA TYR A 215 -27.03 28.84 -18.80
C TYR A 215 -27.76 28.26 -17.62
N ASN A 216 -28.02 26.95 -17.66
CA ASN A 216 -28.44 26.16 -16.53
C ASN A 216 -27.26 25.31 -16.04
N GLN A 217 -27.09 25.22 -14.72
CA GLN A 217 -26.13 24.32 -14.11
C GLN A 217 -26.86 23.27 -13.26
N ILE A 218 -26.75 22.02 -13.69
CA ILE A 218 -27.38 20.88 -13.05
C ILE A 218 -26.32 20.17 -12.21
N ILE A 219 -26.54 20.09 -10.91
CA ILE A 219 -25.69 19.42 -9.95
C ILE A 219 -26.45 18.22 -9.38
N ASN A 220 -25.93 17.03 -9.59
CA ASN A 220 -26.40 15.81 -8.93
C ASN A 220 -25.26 15.30 -8.06
N SER A 221 -25.38 15.36 -6.76
CA SER A 221 -24.36 15.01 -5.80
C SER A 221 -24.73 13.79 -4.98
N ASN A 222 -23.80 12.87 -4.83
CA ASN A 222 -23.85 11.77 -3.86
C ASN A 222 -22.41 11.53 -3.38
N LEU A 223 -21.96 12.45 -2.53
CA LEU A 223 -20.62 12.41 -1.94
C LEU A 223 -20.73 11.99 -0.48
N GLU A 224 -19.79 11.19 -0.03
CA GLU A 224 -19.72 10.70 1.34
C GLU A 224 -18.27 10.67 1.82
N LEU A 225 -18.00 11.27 2.97
CA LEU A 225 -16.76 11.15 3.72
C LEU A 225 -17.06 10.51 5.06
N LYS A 226 -16.54 9.33 5.30
CA LYS A 226 -16.61 8.63 6.60
C LYS A 226 -15.34 8.86 7.37
N THR A 227 -15.48 9.28 8.63
CA THR A 227 -14.33 9.48 9.53
C THR A 227 -14.54 8.77 10.85
N SER A 228 -13.43 8.41 11.47
CA SER A 228 -13.37 7.84 12.82
C SER A 228 -12.05 8.25 13.47
N GLY A 229 -12.11 8.63 14.75
CA GLY A 229 -10.96 8.94 15.57
C GLY A 229 -10.30 10.30 15.33
N ILE A 230 -10.91 11.18 14.52
CA ILE A 230 -10.34 12.50 14.17
C ILE A 230 -11.29 13.68 14.43
N SER A 231 -12.59 13.48 14.56
CA SER A 231 -13.56 14.59 14.65
C SER A 231 -13.34 15.48 15.86
N LYS A 232 -12.94 14.91 16.98
CA LYS A 232 -12.63 15.68 18.19
C LYS A 232 -11.51 16.72 18.03
N TYR A 233 -10.57 16.50 17.08
CA TYR A 233 -9.45 17.43 16.84
C TYR A 233 -9.84 18.63 15.98
N THR A 234 -11.01 18.59 15.35
CA THR A 234 -11.54 19.69 14.55
C THR A 234 -12.52 20.56 15.35
N ALA A 235 -12.83 20.19 16.59
CA ALA A 235 -13.70 20.96 17.47
C ALA A 235 -12.95 22.19 18.00
N ASP A 236 -13.60 23.37 17.99
CA ASP A 236 -13.02 24.64 18.44
C ASP A 236 -12.60 24.62 19.93
N GLU A 237 -13.15 23.72 20.72
CA GLU A 237 -12.88 23.58 22.15
C GLU A 237 -11.74 22.61 22.48
N TYR A 238 -11.11 21.99 21.47
CA TYR A 238 -10.02 21.04 21.70
C TYR A 238 -8.71 21.75 22.03
N ASP A 239 -8.24 21.61 23.27
CA ASP A 239 -6.99 22.18 23.79
C ASP A 239 -5.87 21.15 24.06
N GLY A 240 -6.10 19.89 23.68
CA GLY A 240 -5.19 18.78 23.91
C GLY A 240 -4.04 18.67 22.91
N ASP A 241 -3.09 17.76 23.19
CA ASP A 241 -2.02 17.38 22.26
C ASP A 241 -2.50 16.29 21.29
N VAL A 242 -2.81 16.70 20.05
CA VAL A 242 -3.28 15.82 18.97
C VAL A 242 -2.37 14.60 18.77
N VAL A 243 -1.05 14.80 18.79
CA VAL A 243 -0.07 13.73 18.54
C VAL A 243 -0.12 12.71 19.66
N SER A 244 -0.11 13.16 20.91
CA SER A 244 -0.18 12.30 22.10
C SER A 244 -1.49 11.50 22.13
N ASP A 245 -2.59 12.11 21.76
CA ASP A 245 -3.90 11.45 21.78
C ASP A 245 -4.06 10.44 20.64
N ILE A 246 -3.57 10.74 19.45
CA ILE A 246 -3.50 9.76 18.35
C ILE A 246 -2.62 8.58 18.77
N GLN A 247 -1.46 8.82 19.37
CA GLN A 247 -0.59 7.74 19.86
C GLN A 247 -1.28 6.84 20.89
N LYS A 248 -2.02 7.42 21.84
CA LYS A 248 -2.81 6.65 22.82
C LYS A 248 -3.91 5.82 22.16
N GLN A 249 -4.61 6.38 21.16
CA GLN A 249 -5.61 5.66 20.39
C GLN A 249 -5.01 4.50 19.60
N MET A 250 -3.85 4.71 18.99
CA MET A 250 -3.14 3.67 18.25
C MET A 250 -2.68 2.52 19.14
N LEU A 251 -2.31 2.78 20.39
CA LEU A 251 -1.74 1.76 21.29
C LEU A 251 -2.77 0.81 21.93
N PHE A 252 -4.02 0.82 21.71
CA PHE A 252 -5.08 -0.09 22.25
C PHE A 252 -6.38 0.68 22.51
N GLY A 253 -6.43 1.98 22.24
CA GLY A 253 -7.59 2.83 22.48
C GLY A 253 -8.58 2.92 21.31
N GLY A 254 -8.15 2.55 20.09
CA GLY A 254 -8.88 2.76 18.85
C GLY A 254 -9.99 1.75 18.57
N ASP A 255 -10.50 1.82 17.35
CA ASP A 255 -11.47 0.88 16.81
C ASP A 255 -10.84 -0.49 16.53
N LEU A 256 -11.62 -1.56 16.75
CA LEU A 256 -11.13 -2.92 16.64
C LEU A 256 -11.43 -3.56 15.28
N GLY A 257 -10.48 -4.35 14.82
CA GLY A 257 -10.60 -5.16 13.63
C GLY A 257 -9.92 -6.52 13.77
N LEU A 258 -10.25 -7.41 12.87
CA LEU A 258 -9.66 -8.74 12.80
C LEU A 258 -9.21 -9.04 11.38
N GLY A 259 -8.15 -9.82 11.24
CA GLY A 259 -7.66 -10.26 9.96
C GLY A 259 -6.78 -11.49 10.05
N PHE A 260 -6.43 -12.00 8.88
CA PHE A 260 -5.52 -13.13 8.78
C PHE A 260 -4.66 -13.05 7.51
N ASP A 261 -3.53 -13.74 7.56
CA ASP A 261 -2.64 -14.00 6.43
C ASP A 261 -2.45 -15.50 6.25
N LEU A 262 -2.27 -15.93 5.02
CA LEU A 262 -1.88 -17.29 4.67
C LEU A 262 -0.70 -17.26 3.71
N GLY A 263 0.14 -18.29 3.76
CA GLY A 263 1.24 -18.40 2.83
C GLY A 263 1.83 -19.79 2.78
N PHE A 264 2.54 -20.07 1.70
CA PHE A 264 3.24 -21.33 1.55
C PHE A 264 4.55 -21.19 0.78
N THR A 265 5.41 -22.18 0.98
CA THR A 265 6.62 -22.42 0.17
C THR A 265 6.59 -23.87 -0.27
N TYR A 266 6.73 -24.10 -1.59
CA TYR A 266 6.75 -25.42 -2.19
C TYR A 266 8.02 -25.64 -3.02
N TYR A 267 8.66 -26.78 -2.84
CA TYR A 267 9.87 -27.22 -3.53
C TYR A 267 9.57 -28.36 -4.51
N PRO A 268 9.22 -28.08 -5.78
CA PRO A 268 9.05 -29.14 -6.81
C PRO A 268 10.33 -29.96 -6.98
N LYS A 269 11.47 -29.26 -6.94
CA LYS A 269 12.84 -29.81 -6.98
C LYS A 269 13.69 -29.09 -5.92
N LYS A 270 14.80 -29.69 -5.50
CA LYS A 270 15.72 -29.11 -4.50
C LYS A 270 16.22 -27.70 -4.83
N ASN A 271 16.30 -27.36 -6.11
CA ASN A 271 16.77 -26.06 -6.62
C ASN A 271 15.65 -25.15 -7.14
N THR A 272 14.41 -25.55 -7.00
CA THR A 272 13.25 -24.79 -7.51
C THR A 272 12.27 -24.54 -6.37
N GLN A 273 11.88 -23.28 -6.19
CA GLN A 273 10.97 -22.85 -5.14
C GLN A 273 9.79 -22.10 -5.75
N ILE A 274 8.60 -22.43 -5.33
CA ILE A 274 7.36 -21.72 -5.63
C ILE A 274 6.78 -21.24 -4.32
N THR A 275 6.42 -19.96 -4.24
CA THR A 275 5.79 -19.40 -3.04
C THR A 275 4.57 -18.60 -3.41
N ALA A 276 3.59 -18.58 -2.52
CA ALA A 276 2.51 -17.60 -2.59
C ALA A 276 2.05 -17.22 -1.18
N SER A 277 1.50 -16.01 -1.08
CA SER A 277 0.87 -15.51 0.14
C SER A 277 -0.30 -14.59 -0.16
N ILE A 278 -1.31 -14.64 0.70
CA ILE A 278 -2.40 -13.68 0.78
C ILE A 278 -2.32 -13.03 2.17
N LEU A 279 -2.29 -11.70 2.20
CA LEU A 279 -2.07 -10.92 3.40
C LEU A 279 -3.20 -9.92 3.61
N ASP A 280 -3.43 -9.55 4.87
CA ASP A 280 -4.38 -8.50 5.27
C ASP A 280 -5.83 -8.78 4.87
N VAL A 281 -6.25 -10.07 4.83
CA VAL A 281 -7.66 -10.41 4.66
C VAL A 281 -8.37 -10.11 5.98
N GLY A 282 -8.93 -8.91 6.08
CA GLY A 282 -9.48 -8.43 7.34
C GLY A 282 -10.29 -7.15 7.20
N PHE A 283 -10.91 -6.76 8.30
CA PHE A 283 -11.76 -5.59 8.40
C PHE A 283 -11.54 -4.86 9.73
N VAL A 284 -11.94 -3.60 9.76
CA VAL A 284 -12.00 -2.77 10.97
C VAL A 284 -13.41 -2.22 11.12
N ASN A 285 -13.98 -2.33 12.33
CA ASN A 285 -15.28 -1.75 12.68
C ASN A 285 -15.06 -0.39 13.34
N HIS A 286 -15.49 0.68 12.70
CA HIS A 286 -15.37 2.04 13.17
C HIS A 286 -16.62 2.42 13.98
N SER A 287 -16.42 2.72 15.26
CA SER A 287 -17.48 2.98 16.22
C SER A 287 -17.17 4.09 17.23
N LYS A 288 -15.91 4.51 17.29
CA LYS A 288 -15.43 5.54 18.22
C LYS A 288 -15.18 6.83 17.47
N ASP A 289 -15.68 7.94 18.01
CA ASP A 289 -15.49 9.27 17.44
C ASP A 289 -15.79 9.26 15.93
N VAL A 290 -17.00 8.78 15.57
CA VAL A 290 -17.44 8.60 14.20
C VAL A 290 -18.24 9.81 13.77
N GLU A 291 -17.80 10.48 12.71
CA GLU A 291 -18.53 11.49 11.98
C GLU A 291 -18.48 11.21 10.48
N ASN A 292 -19.64 11.03 9.88
CA ASN A 292 -19.76 10.81 8.45
C ASN A 292 -20.45 12.02 7.82
N TYR A 293 -19.81 12.64 6.87
CA TYR A 293 -20.31 13.80 6.16
C TYR A 293 -20.89 13.35 4.84
N THR A 294 -22.11 13.78 4.54
CA THR A 294 -22.75 13.48 3.26
C THR A 294 -23.20 14.76 2.58
N LEU A 295 -23.00 14.81 1.28
CA LEU A 295 -23.46 15.89 0.41
C LEU A 295 -24.28 15.25 -0.71
N LYS A 296 -25.59 15.05 -0.47
CA LYS A 296 -26.49 14.29 -1.35
C LYS A 296 -27.68 15.12 -1.75
N GLY A 297 -27.91 15.24 -3.04
CA GLY A 297 -29.05 15.96 -3.55
C GLY A 297 -28.96 16.29 -5.03
N TYR A 298 -29.97 16.99 -5.48
CA TYR A 298 -30.09 17.50 -6.84
C TYR A 298 -30.39 18.98 -6.79
N TYR A 299 -29.64 19.79 -7.52
CA TYR A 299 -29.85 21.21 -7.66
C TYR A 299 -29.76 21.62 -9.14
N ASN A 300 -30.77 22.37 -9.59
CA ASN A 300 -30.80 22.97 -10.92
C ASN A 300 -30.75 24.51 -10.75
N TYR A 301 -29.56 25.05 -10.99
CA TYR A 301 -29.36 26.48 -10.97
C TYR A 301 -29.64 27.05 -12.36
N GLU A 302 -30.70 27.81 -12.49
CA GLU A 302 -31.14 28.35 -13.80
C GLU A 302 -30.44 29.64 -14.21
N GLY A 303 -29.43 30.06 -13.43
CA GLY A 303 -28.68 31.30 -13.68
C GLY A 303 -29.40 32.53 -13.19
N ILE A 304 -28.74 33.67 -13.21
CA ILE A 304 -29.33 34.97 -12.84
C ILE A 304 -30.15 35.47 -14.05
N ASN A 305 -31.41 35.79 -13.84
CA ASN A 305 -32.24 36.43 -14.87
C ASN A 305 -31.64 37.82 -15.18
N PRO A 306 -31.30 38.11 -16.44
CA PRO A 306 -30.79 39.44 -16.81
C PRO A 306 -31.83 40.57 -16.68
N ASP A 307 -33.08 40.27 -16.32
CA ASP A 307 -34.06 41.27 -15.93
C ASP A 307 -33.71 41.82 -14.53
N PHE A 308 -32.99 42.93 -14.53
CA PHE A 308 -32.45 43.59 -13.33
C PHE A 308 -33.52 44.09 -12.36
N SER A 309 -34.81 43.83 -12.60
CA SER A 309 -35.91 44.14 -11.68
C SER A 309 -36.05 43.16 -10.52
N ASN A 310 -35.43 41.97 -10.61
CA ASN A 310 -35.40 40.96 -9.55
C ASN A 310 -33.92 40.55 -9.32
N THR A 311 -33.23 41.26 -8.46
CA THR A 311 -31.89 40.87 -7.99
C THR A 311 -32.07 39.72 -7.01
N ASP A 312 -31.94 38.48 -7.50
CA ASP A 312 -31.70 37.35 -6.61
C ASP A 312 -30.40 37.65 -5.88
N ASP A 313 -30.49 37.81 -4.58
CA ASP A 313 -29.37 38.04 -3.72
C ASP A 313 -28.44 36.80 -3.82
N PRO A 314 -27.12 36.96 -4.04
CA PRO A 314 -26.17 35.85 -4.02
C PRO A 314 -26.32 34.94 -2.77
N GLU A 315 -26.77 35.48 -1.64
CA GLU A 315 -27.05 34.77 -0.41
C GLU A 315 -28.25 33.80 -0.58
N SER A 316 -29.29 34.20 -1.29
CA SER A 316 -30.44 33.32 -1.56
C SER A 316 -30.07 32.13 -2.46
N ILE A 317 -29.23 32.33 -3.46
CA ILE A 317 -28.74 31.25 -4.34
C ILE A 317 -27.93 30.21 -3.56
N TYR A 318 -27.13 30.69 -2.62
CA TYR A 318 -26.34 29.80 -1.76
C TYR A 318 -27.22 29.01 -0.78
N ASP A 319 -28.27 29.65 -0.25
CA ASP A 319 -29.22 29.01 0.64
C ASP A 319 -30.07 27.97 -0.08
N ASP A 320 -30.56 28.25 -1.29
CA ASP A 320 -31.26 27.30 -2.16
C ASP A 320 -30.38 26.08 -2.50
N PHE A 321 -29.10 26.33 -2.78
CA PHE A 321 -28.13 25.23 -3.00
C PHE A 321 -27.97 24.38 -1.75
N ARG A 322 -27.83 24.98 -0.57
CA ARG A 322 -27.67 24.26 0.70
C ARG A 322 -28.94 23.49 1.09
N GLU A 323 -30.10 24.02 0.78
CA GLU A 323 -31.37 23.31 1.00
C GLU A 323 -31.53 22.12 0.07
N ALA A 324 -31.13 22.26 -1.22
CA ALA A 324 -31.23 21.21 -2.22
C ALA A 324 -30.15 20.12 -2.07
N ILE A 325 -28.96 20.49 -1.61
CA ILE A 325 -27.80 19.59 -1.38
C ILE A 325 -27.24 19.85 0.02
N PRO A 326 -27.94 19.39 1.07
CA PRO A 326 -27.52 19.62 2.45
C PRO A 326 -26.21 18.88 2.77
N LEU A 327 -25.36 19.54 3.55
CA LEU A 327 -24.24 18.89 4.22
C LEU A 327 -24.73 18.28 5.52
N ASP A 328 -25.02 17.00 5.51
CA ASP A 328 -25.48 16.27 6.69
C ASP A 328 -24.31 15.60 7.41
N THR A 329 -24.36 15.61 8.73
CA THR A 329 -23.43 14.89 9.60
C THR A 329 -24.15 13.71 10.26
N LEU A 330 -23.63 12.50 10.04
CA LEU A 330 -24.18 11.25 10.54
C LEU A 330 -23.19 10.57 11.48
N TYR A 331 -23.66 10.11 12.62
CA TYR A 331 -22.84 9.41 13.63
C TYR A 331 -22.98 7.88 13.55
N THR A 332 -23.16 7.36 12.34
CA THR A 332 -23.39 5.93 12.11
C THR A 332 -22.11 5.15 12.00
N LYS A 333 -22.00 4.07 12.77
CA LYS A 333 -20.87 3.12 12.69
C LYS A 333 -20.73 2.54 11.29
N TYR A 334 -19.50 2.27 10.88
CA TYR A 334 -19.21 1.68 9.58
C TYR A 334 -18.05 0.69 9.66
N THR A 335 -17.91 -0.12 8.63
CA THR A 335 -16.82 -1.11 8.51
C THR A 335 -16.00 -0.81 7.27
N THR A 336 -14.67 -0.90 7.39
CA THR A 336 -13.75 -0.83 6.24
C THR A 336 -12.98 -2.14 6.11
N TRP A 337 -12.72 -2.55 4.86
CA TRP A 337 -11.85 -3.66 4.55
C TRP A 337 -10.41 -3.18 4.42
N ARG A 338 -9.47 -3.98 4.92
CA ARG A 338 -8.04 -3.75 4.72
C ARG A 338 -7.66 -4.02 3.26
N PRO A 339 -6.63 -3.33 2.71
CA PRO A 339 -6.11 -3.65 1.39
C PRO A 339 -5.51 -5.06 1.36
N VAL A 340 -6.19 -6.00 0.71
CA VAL A 340 -5.70 -7.37 0.55
C VAL A 340 -4.50 -7.37 -0.39
N LYS A 341 -3.41 -8.04 0.02
CA LYS A 341 -2.15 -8.14 -0.74
C LYS A 341 -1.92 -9.61 -1.13
N LEU A 342 -1.67 -9.85 -2.41
CA LEU A 342 -1.32 -11.16 -2.98
C LEU A 342 0.12 -11.12 -3.45
N ASN A 343 0.90 -12.13 -3.10
CA ASN A 343 2.24 -12.35 -3.62
C ASN A 343 2.34 -13.77 -4.20
N ALA A 344 3.09 -13.91 -5.28
CA ALA A 344 3.47 -15.20 -5.83
C ALA A 344 4.88 -15.11 -6.41
N SER A 345 5.70 -16.15 -6.27
CA SER A 345 6.99 -16.18 -6.97
C SER A 345 7.42 -17.57 -7.39
N TYR A 346 8.27 -17.58 -8.41
CA TYR A 346 9.03 -18.72 -8.88
C TYR A 346 10.52 -18.37 -8.80
N GLN A 347 11.31 -19.25 -8.17
CA GLN A 347 12.74 -19.08 -7.99
C GLN A 347 13.49 -20.35 -8.44
N TYR A 348 14.60 -20.15 -9.15
CA TYR A 348 15.56 -21.17 -9.49
C TYR A 348 16.91 -20.84 -8.84
N SER A 349 17.46 -21.78 -8.08
CA SER A 349 18.70 -21.63 -7.32
C SER A 349 19.83 -22.44 -7.97
N PHE A 350 21.07 -21.89 -8.00
CA PHE A 350 22.22 -22.51 -8.65
C PHE A 350 23.53 -22.10 -7.97
N GLY A 351 24.61 -22.81 -8.33
CA GLY A 351 25.93 -22.61 -7.73
C GLY A 351 25.93 -23.11 -6.28
N THR A 352 26.35 -24.34 -6.06
CA THR A 352 26.49 -24.92 -4.72
C THR A 352 27.64 -24.24 -3.97
N ALA A 353 27.41 -23.97 -2.66
CA ALA A 353 28.52 -23.66 -1.77
C ALA A 353 29.43 -24.91 -1.73
N THR A 354 30.68 -24.72 -2.01
CA THR A 354 31.67 -25.79 -1.96
C THR A 354 31.95 -26.17 -0.52
N ASP A 355 31.39 -27.29 -0.09
CA ASP A 355 32.05 -28.25 0.80
C ASP A 355 31.39 -29.60 0.56
N GLU A 356 32.01 -30.41 -0.29
CA GLU A 356 31.54 -31.72 -0.70
C GLU A 356 31.68 -32.79 0.37
N ASP A 357 32.27 -32.48 1.52
CA ASP A 357 32.54 -33.44 2.56
C ASP A 357 31.51 -33.37 3.69
N CYS A 358 30.64 -34.37 3.70
CA CYS A 358 29.62 -34.72 4.71
C CYS A 358 28.17 -34.39 4.37
N VAL A 359 27.63 -35.01 3.34
CA VAL A 359 26.17 -35.14 3.17
C VAL A 359 25.75 -36.54 3.59
N CYS A 360 25.67 -36.78 4.89
CA CYS A 360 25.13 -38.04 5.43
C CYS A 360 23.65 -37.96 5.84
N ILE A 361 23.01 -36.81 5.70
CA ILE A 361 21.57 -36.65 5.93
C ILE A 361 21.02 -35.80 4.75
N ALA A 362 19.83 -36.09 4.27
CA ALA A 362 19.19 -35.37 3.17
C ALA A 362 19.04 -33.87 3.48
N GLY A 363 20.16 -33.17 3.55
CA GLY A 363 20.32 -31.77 3.86
C GLY A 363 20.20 -30.95 2.57
N GLU A 364 19.53 -29.84 2.66
CA GLU A 364 19.44 -28.84 1.65
C GLU A 364 20.82 -28.40 1.19
N LYS A 365 21.10 -28.56 -0.11
CA LYS A 365 22.27 -27.92 -0.71
C LYS A 365 22.10 -26.42 -0.61
N SER A 366 23.01 -25.75 0.10
CA SER A 366 23.03 -24.28 0.13
C SER A 366 23.44 -23.77 -1.25
N TYR A 367 22.57 -23.00 -1.89
CA TYR A 367 22.83 -22.38 -3.18
C TYR A 367 23.33 -20.94 -3.01
N LYS A 368 24.44 -20.61 -3.67
CA LYS A 368 25.02 -19.26 -3.65
C LYS A 368 24.17 -18.24 -4.39
N ASN A 369 23.49 -18.67 -5.46
CA ASN A 369 22.76 -17.78 -6.35
C ASN A 369 21.33 -18.25 -6.53
N ALA A 370 20.42 -17.30 -6.75
CA ALA A 370 19.06 -17.58 -7.18
C ALA A 370 18.56 -16.48 -8.12
N VAL A 371 17.82 -16.90 -9.13
CA VAL A 371 17.07 -16.01 -10.03
C VAL A 371 15.60 -16.36 -9.95
N GLY A 372 14.75 -15.38 -10.20
CA GLY A 372 13.32 -15.66 -10.19
C GLY A 372 12.48 -14.48 -10.65
N ALA A 373 11.19 -14.73 -10.66
CA ALA A 373 10.18 -13.72 -10.91
C ALA A 373 9.15 -13.75 -9.78
N GLN A 374 8.58 -12.61 -9.47
CA GLN A 374 7.52 -12.48 -8.48
C GLN A 374 6.42 -11.55 -8.98
N LEU A 375 5.19 -11.88 -8.64
CA LEU A 375 4.00 -11.12 -8.91
C LEU A 375 3.47 -10.58 -7.57
N PHE A 376 3.07 -9.31 -7.58
CA PHE A 376 2.37 -8.69 -6.47
C PHE A 376 1.08 -8.05 -6.96
N VAL A 377 0.02 -8.19 -6.16
CA VAL A 377 -1.27 -7.54 -6.40
C VAL A 377 -1.80 -7.02 -5.07
N MET A 378 -2.28 -5.77 -5.05
CA MET A 378 -2.94 -5.18 -3.89
C MET A 378 -4.28 -4.59 -4.28
N SER A 379 -5.31 -4.90 -3.50
CA SER A 379 -6.63 -4.28 -3.68
C SER A 379 -6.59 -2.82 -3.25
N THR A 380 -7.16 -1.96 -4.08
CA THR A 380 -7.33 -0.52 -3.80
C THR A 380 -8.77 -0.12 -4.12
N PRO A 381 -9.23 1.08 -3.74
CA PRO A 381 -10.62 1.48 -3.93
C PRO A 381 -11.13 1.45 -5.38
N ARG A 382 -10.24 1.62 -6.37
CA ARG A 382 -10.66 1.66 -7.78
C ARG A 382 -10.10 0.55 -8.64
N THR A 383 -8.75 0.49 -8.74
CA THR A 383 -8.07 -0.48 -9.61
C THR A 383 -7.00 -1.21 -8.81
N PRO A 384 -6.90 -2.54 -8.90
CA PRO A 384 -5.83 -3.26 -8.21
C PRO A 384 -4.46 -2.71 -8.61
N ILE A 385 -3.60 -2.57 -7.63
CA ILE A 385 -2.21 -2.22 -7.84
C ILE A 385 -1.41 -3.51 -8.08
N THR A 386 -0.66 -3.63 -9.20
CA THR A 386 0.09 -4.84 -9.55
C THR A 386 1.56 -4.53 -9.83
N ALA A 387 2.47 -5.48 -9.56
CA ALA A 387 3.87 -5.41 -9.95
C ALA A 387 4.39 -6.75 -10.42
N LEU A 388 5.22 -6.73 -11.45
CA LEU A 388 6.00 -7.87 -11.91
C LEU A 388 7.48 -7.57 -11.68
N THR A 389 8.15 -8.41 -10.91
CA THR A 389 9.55 -8.21 -10.52
C THR A 389 10.40 -9.40 -10.91
N GLY A 390 11.43 -9.18 -11.72
CA GLY A 390 12.54 -10.08 -11.86
C GLY A 390 13.58 -9.84 -10.77
N PHE A 391 14.16 -10.88 -10.19
CA PHE A 391 15.16 -10.71 -9.15
C PHE A 391 16.37 -11.65 -9.31
N TYR A 392 17.49 -11.19 -8.79
CA TYR A 392 18.70 -11.99 -8.56
C TYR A 392 19.10 -11.87 -7.10
N ARG A 393 19.33 -13.02 -6.45
CA ARG A 393 19.83 -13.11 -5.08
C ARG A 393 21.19 -13.79 -5.07
N ARG A 394 22.11 -13.26 -4.27
CA ARG A 394 23.44 -13.85 -4.06
C ARG A 394 23.78 -13.88 -2.58
N ASN A 395 24.12 -15.07 -2.10
CA ASN A 395 24.78 -15.27 -0.82
C ASN A 395 26.30 -15.10 -1.07
N VAL A 396 26.82 -13.92 -0.72
CA VAL A 396 28.25 -13.59 -0.91
C VAL A 396 29.09 -14.38 0.08
N SER A 397 28.57 -14.50 1.29
CA SER A 397 29.10 -15.36 2.36
C SER A 397 27.93 -15.75 3.28
N ASP A 398 28.18 -16.57 4.29
CA ASP A 398 27.19 -16.96 5.31
C ASP A 398 26.69 -15.79 6.16
N LYS A 399 27.35 -14.62 6.03
CA LYS A 399 27.06 -13.41 6.78
C LYS A 399 26.54 -12.25 5.90
N LEU A 400 26.69 -12.36 4.59
CA LEU A 400 26.35 -11.26 3.67
C LEU A 400 25.51 -11.77 2.51
N HIS A 401 24.31 -11.24 2.42
CA HIS A 401 23.31 -11.60 1.42
C HIS A 401 22.86 -10.35 0.64
N LEU A 402 22.80 -10.48 -0.66
CA LEU A 402 22.40 -9.42 -1.58
C LEU A 402 21.19 -9.88 -2.40
N LYS A 403 20.29 -8.96 -2.68
CA LYS A 403 19.18 -9.14 -3.62
C LYS A 403 19.07 -7.91 -4.50
N ALA A 404 19.09 -8.10 -5.82
CA ALA A 404 18.80 -7.06 -6.80
C ALA A 404 17.47 -7.37 -7.49
N THR A 405 16.69 -6.35 -7.77
CA THR A 405 15.37 -6.46 -8.42
C THR A 405 15.27 -5.50 -9.59
N TYR A 406 14.50 -5.93 -10.60
CA TYR A 406 13.99 -5.07 -11.66
C TYR A 406 12.48 -5.22 -11.70
N THR A 407 11.76 -4.15 -11.42
CA THR A 407 10.31 -4.17 -11.26
C THR A 407 9.63 -3.30 -12.30
N LEU A 408 8.60 -3.87 -12.89
CA LEU A 408 7.63 -3.16 -13.74
C LEU A 408 6.39 -2.91 -12.89
N ASP A 409 6.04 -1.64 -12.69
CA ASP A 409 4.87 -1.22 -11.91
C ASP A 409 4.20 0.03 -12.51
N SER A 410 3.17 0.55 -11.84
CA SER A 410 2.41 1.73 -12.30
C SER A 410 3.14 3.05 -12.20
N TYR A 411 4.22 3.10 -11.45
CA TYR A 411 4.93 4.33 -11.20
C TYR A 411 6.16 4.45 -12.06
N SER A 412 6.84 3.32 -12.34
CA SER A 412 8.07 3.28 -13.10
C SER A 412 8.21 1.97 -13.89
N TYR A 413 8.71 2.07 -15.11
CA TYR A 413 9.13 0.93 -15.92
C TYR A 413 10.64 0.61 -15.76
N THR A 414 11.37 1.43 -15.02
CA THR A 414 12.83 1.35 -14.86
C THR A 414 13.25 1.19 -13.40
N ASN A 415 12.37 0.61 -12.59
CA ASN A 415 12.60 0.48 -11.17
C ASN A 415 13.61 -0.62 -10.86
N ILE A 416 14.81 -0.20 -10.45
CA ILE A 416 15.88 -1.06 -9.96
C ILE A 416 15.94 -0.96 -8.45
N GLY A 417 15.84 -2.09 -7.77
CA GLY A 417 15.98 -2.19 -6.33
C GLY A 417 17.23 -2.96 -5.90
N LEU A 418 17.73 -2.63 -4.72
CA LEU A 418 18.84 -3.33 -4.07
C LEU A 418 18.53 -3.56 -2.60
N GLY A 419 18.71 -4.80 -2.17
CA GLY A 419 18.61 -5.23 -0.77
C GLY A 419 19.91 -5.87 -0.29
N LEU A 420 20.28 -5.52 0.94
CA LEU A 420 21.44 -6.05 1.65
C LEU A 420 20.99 -6.57 3.02
N SER A 421 21.48 -7.72 3.41
CA SER A 421 21.37 -8.25 4.77
C SER A 421 22.75 -8.73 5.23
N ALA A 422 23.14 -8.32 6.44
CA ALA A 422 24.43 -8.65 7.02
C ALA A 422 24.27 -9.18 8.46
N ASP A 423 24.94 -10.31 8.74
CA ASP A 423 25.00 -10.93 10.06
C ASP A 423 26.36 -10.65 10.71
N ILE A 424 26.37 -9.91 11.82
CA ILE A 424 27.58 -9.63 12.62
C ILE A 424 27.43 -10.33 13.96
N GLY A 425 27.94 -11.56 14.04
CA GLY A 425 27.72 -12.43 15.19
C GLY A 425 26.24 -12.79 15.34
N LYS A 426 25.61 -12.33 16.44
CA LYS A 426 24.18 -12.50 16.69
C LYS A 426 23.33 -11.33 16.23
N PHE A 427 23.92 -10.32 15.61
CA PHE A 427 23.25 -9.12 15.17
C PHE A 427 23.04 -9.17 13.65
N ASN A 428 21.81 -9.08 13.21
CA ASN A 428 21.42 -8.96 11.80
C ASN A 428 20.97 -7.54 11.53
N MET A 429 21.49 -6.96 10.46
CA MET A 429 21.03 -5.69 9.92
C MET A 429 20.64 -5.85 8.45
N TYR A 430 19.62 -5.14 8.03
CA TYR A 430 19.25 -5.10 6.63
C TYR A 430 18.90 -3.68 6.18
N PHE A 431 19.18 -3.43 4.92
CA PHE A 431 18.79 -2.21 4.21
C PHE A 431 18.30 -2.57 2.81
N MET A 432 17.20 -1.95 2.39
CA MET A 432 16.62 -2.15 1.07
C MET A 432 16.12 -0.83 0.52
N ALA A 433 16.36 -0.58 -0.75
CA ALA A 433 15.83 0.59 -1.46
C ALA A 433 15.41 0.18 -2.87
N ASP A 434 14.24 0.63 -3.26
CA ASP A 434 13.70 0.44 -4.61
C ASP A 434 13.83 1.75 -5.40
N ASN A 435 13.76 1.62 -6.73
CA ASN A 435 13.79 2.74 -7.68
C ASN A 435 15.06 3.61 -7.57
N LEU A 436 16.20 2.95 -7.42
CA LEU A 436 17.49 3.60 -7.14
C LEU A 436 17.88 4.67 -8.16
N LEU A 437 17.44 4.57 -9.40
CA LEU A 437 17.76 5.56 -10.43
C LEU A 437 17.13 6.92 -10.14
N GLU A 438 15.97 6.95 -9.49
CA GLU A 438 15.24 8.17 -9.16
C GLU A 438 15.81 8.90 -7.92
N TYR A 439 16.62 8.23 -7.09
CA TYR A 439 17.32 8.90 -5.98
C TYR A 439 18.35 9.95 -6.42
N ARG A 440 18.70 10.00 -7.72
CA ARG A 440 19.58 11.05 -8.26
C ARG A 440 18.90 12.40 -8.29
N ASP A 441 17.57 12.43 -8.45
CA ASP A 441 16.75 13.64 -8.41
C ASP A 441 15.37 13.27 -7.83
N VAL A 442 15.30 13.33 -6.50
CA VAL A 442 14.12 12.95 -5.72
C VAL A 442 12.87 13.75 -6.11
N SER A 443 13.06 14.98 -6.63
CA SER A 443 11.93 15.83 -7.07
C SER A 443 11.22 15.26 -8.31
N LYS A 444 11.95 14.53 -9.17
CA LYS A 444 11.42 13.89 -10.38
C LYS A 444 10.95 12.46 -10.15
N ALA A 445 11.15 11.95 -8.94
CA ALA A 445 10.81 10.58 -8.61
C ALA A 445 9.28 10.37 -8.63
N ASN A 446 8.83 9.37 -9.38
CA ASN A 446 7.45 8.89 -9.34
C ASN A 446 7.20 7.96 -8.16
N SER A 447 8.23 7.28 -7.66
CA SER A 447 8.14 6.48 -6.45
C SER A 447 9.49 6.36 -5.76
N LEU A 448 9.46 6.37 -4.44
CA LEU A 448 10.61 6.13 -3.59
C LEU A 448 10.22 5.17 -2.49
N SER A 449 11.05 4.17 -2.23
CA SER A 449 10.84 3.31 -1.07
C SER A 449 12.16 2.89 -0.45
N PHE A 450 12.20 2.84 0.87
CA PHE A 450 13.31 2.27 1.59
C PHE A 450 12.82 1.50 2.82
N GLN A 451 13.62 0.51 3.21
CA GLN A 451 13.35 -0.32 4.37
C GLN A 451 14.68 -0.61 5.06
N PHE A 452 14.67 -0.62 6.37
CA PHE A 452 15.81 -1.06 7.17
C PHE A 452 15.36 -1.65 8.49
N GLY A 453 16.25 -2.40 9.12
CA GLY A 453 15.99 -2.89 10.46
C GLY A 453 17.16 -3.67 11.06
N PHE A 454 17.04 -3.89 12.36
CA PHE A 454 18.05 -4.51 13.21
C PHE A 454 17.42 -5.59 14.08
N ASN A 455 18.04 -6.76 14.06
CA ASN A 455 17.54 -7.94 14.77
C ASN A 455 18.67 -8.65 15.53
N PHE A 456 18.32 -9.30 16.62
CA PHE A 456 19.15 -10.35 17.19
C PHE A 456 18.69 -11.70 16.66
N ILE A 457 19.62 -12.46 16.10
CA ILE A 457 19.37 -13.77 15.48
C ILE A 457 20.19 -14.85 16.19
N PHE A 458 19.60 -16.03 16.30
CA PHE A 458 20.23 -17.17 16.93
C PHE A 458 20.02 -18.38 16.01
N LYS A 459 21.14 -18.93 15.52
CA LYS A 459 21.17 -20.13 14.68
C LYS A 459 21.17 -21.37 15.60
N ASP A 460 20.70 -22.49 15.09
CA ASP A 460 20.76 -23.74 15.85
C ASP A 460 22.22 -24.26 15.85
N SER A 461 22.81 -24.40 17.04
CA SER A 461 24.21 -24.85 17.17
C SER A 461 24.41 -26.32 16.78
N ASN A 462 23.34 -27.06 16.62
CA ASN A 462 23.34 -28.48 16.28
C ASN A 462 23.03 -28.74 14.79
N GLU A 463 22.70 -27.71 14.03
CA GLU A 463 22.61 -27.83 12.56
C GLU A 463 24.05 -27.85 11.99
N PRO A 464 24.36 -28.74 11.04
CA PRO A 464 25.66 -28.72 10.37
C PRO A 464 25.88 -27.37 9.69
N PRO A 465 27.12 -26.85 9.62
CA PRO A 465 27.40 -25.58 8.94
C PRO A 465 26.94 -25.67 7.48
N TYR A 466 26.29 -24.65 7.01
CA TYR A 466 25.70 -24.55 5.67
C TYR A 466 26.73 -24.37 4.57
#